data_b6bd276328689a99af1207153e338791
#
_entry.id   b6bd276328689a99af1207153e338791
#
_cell.length_a   1.000
_cell.length_b   1.000
_cell.length_c   1.000
_cell.angle_alpha   90.00
_cell.angle_beta   90.00
_cell.angle_gamma   90.00
#
_symmetry.space_group_name_H-M   'P 1'
#
loop_
_entity.id
_entity.type
_entity.pdbx_description
1 polymer ?
#
loop_
_entity_poly.entity_id
_entity_poly.type
_entity_poly.pdbx_seq_one_letter_code
_entity_poly.pdbx_strand_id
1 'polypeptide(L)'
;MSHAVQTAIHPAVRRQTIADALRRTAIRLPGKTGIVCGSTIWTYAEFDALVTRLAAGLASIGVAEGDKVAVLARNSHGFAALRFALARRGAVMVPINFMLKAEEVAYILRHAGTKTLATDSGLAELAQSAAKLDTKVEQFIWLPSEDPSEPVVDMHNFDVLAACTDALPEVQLGSYDVAQIVYTSGTESSPKGAQLTHDAVMWQYVSCVIDAEIAEADVALHALPLYHCAQLDVFFGPAIYMGSTNVITSKPTPDNLLPMLEKFGITSFFAPPTVWIALLRSPLMDAGKLAQLAKGYYGASIMPVEVLKELAARLPKVRLWNLYGQTEIAPLATMLGPEDQLRKPGSCGKAVRNVETRVVNDAMQDVAVGEVGEIVHRSPHLMLGYFHDDERTKASFEGDWFHSGDLGIIDDEGYITVVDRKKDMIKSGGENVASREVEEMIYRLPQVSEVAVIGLPDPKWVEAVTAVVVVKAGQTLDEAAVIAHCAQHMAGFKCPKRVVFTDTLPKNPSGKLLKRDLRLRYA
;
A
#
# COMPACT_ATOMS: atom_id res chain seq x y z
N MET A 1 35.74 13.68 20.07
CA MET A 1 34.90 13.86 21.29
C MET A 1 33.52 13.16 21.23
N SER A 2 33.09 12.55 20.11
CA SER A 2 31.71 12.00 20.00
C SER A 2 31.52 10.55 20.50
N HIS A 3 32.54 9.70 20.46
CA HIS A 3 32.38 8.28 20.84
C HIS A 3 32.30 7.98 22.35
N ALA A 4 32.98 8.77 23.19
CA ALA A 4 33.00 8.52 24.64
C ALA A 4 31.71 8.92 25.38
N VAL A 5 30.92 9.85 24.83
CA VAL A 5 29.64 10.29 25.41
C VAL A 5 28.50 9.33 25.03
N GLN A 6 28.65 8.62 23.92
CA GLN A 6 27.62 7.70 23.41
C GLN A 6 27.49 6.41 24.25
N THR A 7 28.56 6.00 24.94
CA THR A 7 28.57 4.82 25.81
C THR A 7 27.96 5.01 27.20
N ALA A 8 27.72 6.28 27.61
CA ALA A 8 27.17 6.58 28.94
C ALA A 8 25.62 6.69 28.97
N ILE A 9 24.96 6.75 27.80
CA ILE A 9 23.51 6.91 27.71
C ILE A 9 22.89 5.62 27.21
N HIS A 10 21.95 5.04 27.99
CA HIS A 10 21.24 3.84 27.58
C HIS A 10 20.51 4.09 26.23
N PRO A 11 20.65 3.20 25.22
CA PRO A 11 20.07 3.40 23.90
C PRO A 11 18.56 3.72 23.91
N ALA A 12 17.80 3.12 24.83
CA ALA A 12 16.37 3.34 24.99
C ALA A 12 15.97 4.81 25.24
N VAL A 13 16.89 5.64 25.77
CA VAL A 13 16.62 7.06 26.06
C VAL A 13 16.32 7.86 24.79
N ARG A 14 16.97 7.52 23.69
CA ARG A 14 16.83 8.19 22.38
C ARG A 14 16.08 7.36 21.35
N ARG A 15 15.60 6.19 21.76
CA ARG A 15 14.94 5.25 20.86
C ARG A 15 13.63 5.83 20.31
N GLN A 16 13.42 5.63 19.02
CA GLN A 16 12.19 5.92 18.31
C GLN A 16 11.81 4.71 17.47
N THR A 17 10.85 3.94 17.94
CA THR A 17 10.30 2.78 17.23
C THR A 17 8.81 2.93 17.00
N ILE A 18 8.24 2.10 16.14
CA ILE A 18 6.79 2.03 15.91
C ILE A 18 6.04 1.77 17.23
N ALA A 19 6.56 0.89 18.10
CA ALA A 19 5.95 0.61 19.40
C ALA A 19 6.03 1.81 20.36
N ASP A 20 7.11 2.60 20.30
CA ASP A 20 7.23 3.83 21.10
C ASP A 20 6.23 4.91 20.66
N ALA A 21 5.87 4.94 19.36
CA ALA A 21 4.85 5.85 18.85
C ALA A 21 3.49 5.57 19.52
N LEU A 22 3.03 4.32 19.56
CA LEU A 22 1.79 3.94 20.24
C LEU A 22 1.85 4.26 21.74
N ARG A 23 2.93 3.87 22.43
CA ARG A 23 3.09 4.11 23.87
C ARG A 23 2.99 5.60 24.22
N ARG A 24 3.64 6.48 23.47
CA ARG A 24 3.57 7.92 23.68
C ARG A 24 2.17 8.49 23.41
N THR A 25 1.48 7.98 22.41
CA THR A 25 0.09 8.35 22.14
C THR A 25 -0.84 7.91 23.26
N ALA A 26 -0.68 6.69 23.79
CA ALA A 26 -1.44 6.21 24.94
C ALA A 26 -1.22 7.05 26.21
N ILE A 27 0.01 7.57 26.42
CA ILE A 27 0.30 8.49 27.52
C ILE A 27 -0.39 9.85 27.33
N ARG A 28 -0.42 10.37 26.09
CA ARG A 28 -1.03 11.68 25.79
C ARG A 28 -2.56 11.63 25.82
N LEU A 29 -3.16 10.53 25.34
CA LEU A 29 -4.59 10.41 25.03
C LEU A 29 -5.18 9.08 25.59
N PRO A 30 -4.98 8.78 26.90
CA PRO A 30 -5.30 7.46 27.44
C PRO A 30 -6.76 7.05 27.26
N GLY A 31 -7.69 7.99 27.46
CA GLY A 31 -9.13 7.73 27.38
C GLY A 31 -9.75 7.87 26.00
N LYS A 32 -8.97 8.29 24.99
CA LYS A 32 -9.49 8.43 23.63
C LYS A 32 -9.62 7.08 22.95
N THR A 33 -10.71 6.87 22.20
CA THR A 33 -10.89 5.69 21.35
C THR A 33 -9.80 5.63 20.30
N GLY A 34 -8.98 4.58 20.34
CA GLY A 34 -7.90 4.34 19.39
C GLY A 34 -8.31 3.38 18.28
N ILE A 35 -8.99 2.30 18.61
CA ILE A 35 -9.38 1.23 17.68
C ILE A 35 -10.88 0.95 17.76
N VAL A 36 -11.51 0.81 16.60
CA VAL A 36 -12.88 0.28 16.44
C VAL A 36 -12.84 -0.78 15.34
N CYS A 37 -13.26 -2.01 15.64
CA CYS A 37 -13.31 -3.10 14.66
C CYS A 37 -14.44 -4.08 15.03
N GLY A 38 -15.48 -4.14 14.23
CA GLY A 38 -16.66 -4.93 14.56
C GLY A 38 -17.30 -4.48 15.88
N SER A 39 -17.35 -5.37 16.87
CA SER A 39 -17.80 -5.07 18.24
C SER A 39 -16.67 -4.63 19.18
N THR A 40 -15.43 -4.73 18.75
CA THR A 40 -14.25 -4.38 19.57
C THR A 40 -13.99 -2.87 19.52
N ILE A 41 -13.91 -2.27 20.71
CA ILE A 41 -13.57 -0.86 20.89
C ILE A 41 -12.51 -0.78 21.98
N TRP A 42 -11.34 -0.18 21.65
CA TRP A 42 -10.27 0.05 22.61
C TRP A 42 -9.90 1.53 22.68
N THR A 43 -9.76 2.03 23.89
CA THR A 43 -9.05 3.29 24.12
C THR A 43 -7.56 3.11 23.86
N TYR A 44 -6.80 4.21 23.71
CA TYR A 44 -5.35 4.13 23.54
C TYR A 44 -4.66 3.47 24.74
N ALA A 45 -5.13 3.69 25.97
CA ALA A 45 -4.60 3.03 27.17
C ALA A 45 -4.84 1.51 27.14
N GLU A 46 -6.06 1.09 26.80
CA GLU A 46 -6.41 -0.34 26.69
C GLU A 46 -5.61 -1.01 25.55
N PHE A 47 -5.47 -0.33 24.42
CA PHE A 47 -4.72 -0.84 23.28
C PHE A 47 -3.23 -1.00 23.61
N ASP A 48 -2.58 0.00 24.23
CA ASP A 48 -1.17 -0.08 24.62
C ASP A 48 -0.91 -1.16 25.68
N ALA A 49 -1.80 -1.29 26.67
CA ALA A 49 -1.74 -2.32 27.68
C ALA A 49 -1.91 -3.73 27.08
N LEU A 50 -2.87 -3.91 26.15
CA LEU A 50 -3.06 -5.17 25.43
C LEU A 50 -1.82 -5.52 24.59
N VAL A 51 -1.26 -4.56 23.85
CA VAL A 51 -0.04 -4.75 23.07
C VAL A 51 1.14 -5.15 23.95
N THR A 52 1.25 -4.61 25.17
CA THR A 52 2.32 -5.01 26.13
C THR A 52 2.16 -6.46 26.55
N ARG A 53 0.94 -6.85 26.95
CA ARG A 53 0.66 -8.25 27.34
C ARG A 53 0.85 -9.22 26.18
N LEU A 54 0.39 -8.84 24.97
CA LEU A 54 0.59 -9.65 23.77
C LEU A 54 2.08 -9.83 23.43
N ALA A 55 2.89 -8.78 23.59
CA ALA A 55 4.34 -8.89 23.40
C ALA A 55 5.00 -9.85 24.42
N ALA A 56 4.54 -9.85 25.68
CA ALA A 56 4.96 -10.81 26.68
C ALA A 56 4.47 -12.24 26.34
N GLY A 57 3.23 -12.38 25.87
CA GLY A 57 2.70 -13.66 25.39
C GLY A 57 3.48 -14.21 24.19
N LEU A 58 3.90 -13.36 23.25
CA LEU A 58 4.79 -13.77 22.15
C LEU A 58 6.13 -14.29 22.68
N ALA A 59 6.70 -13.61 23.69
CA ALA A 59 7.93 -14.07 24.32
C ALA A 59 7.74 -15.43 25.01
N SER A 60 6.60 -15.69 25.68
CA SER A 60 6.33 -16.96 26.37
C SER A 60 6.24 -18.17 25.43
N ILE A 61 5.88 -17.94 24.16
CA ILE A 61 5.88 -18.98 23.11
C ILE A 61 7.18 -19.01 22.32
N GLY A 62 8.24 -18.33 22.77
CA GLY A 62 9.58 -18.39 22.21
C GLY A 62 9.86 -17.41 21.06
N VAL A 63 8.97 -16.45 20.75
CA VAL A 63 9.28 -15.39 19.78
C VAL A 63 10.34 -14.47 20.38
N ALA A 64 11.51 -14.42 19.78
CA ALA A 64 12.66 -13.63 20.21
C ALA A 64 12.83 -12.33 19.42
N GLU A 65 13.72 -11.47 19.90
CA GLU A 65 14.22 -10.30 19.16
C GLU A 65 14.87 -10.74 17.84
N GLY A 66 14.55 -10.08 16.74
CA GLY A 66 15.03 -10.40 15.39
C GLY A 66 14.31 -11.56 14.70
N ASP A 67 13.45 -12.31 15.42
CA ASP A 67 12.64 -13.35 14.79
C ASP A 67 11.64 -12.76 13.78
N LYS A 68 11.48 -13.46 12.67
CA LYS A 68 10.51 -13.08 11.63
C LYS A 68 9.20 -13.81 11.87
N VAL A 69 8.14 -13.04 12.05
CA VAL A 69 6.77 -13.55 12.22
C VAL A 69 5.95 -13.20 10.99
N ALA A 70 5.53 -14.23 10.26
CA ALA A 70 4.66 -14.06 9.12
C ALA A 70 3.22 -13.78 9.55
N VAL A 71 2.52 -12.90 8.83
CA VAL A 71 1.13 -12.54 9.11
C VAL A 71 0.30 -12.67 7.84
N LEU A 72 -0.48 -13.74 7.77
CA LEU A 72 -1.42 -14.05 6.70
C LEU A 72 -2.84 -13.90 7.23
N ALA A 73 -3.33 -12.67 7.31
CA ALA A 73 -4.62 -12.36 7.89
C ALA A 73 -5.29 -11.16 7.21
N ARG A 74 -6.61 -11.09 7.31
CA ARG A 74 -7.39 -9.92 6.89
C ARG A 74 -7.28 -8.81 7.93
N ASN A 75 -7.77 -7.63 7.56
CA ASN A 75 -7.84 -6.50 8.48
C ASN A 75 -8.67 -6.86 9.72
N SER A 76 -8.08 -6.63 10.89
CA SER A 76 -8.77 -6.84 12.16
C SER A 76 -8.05 -6.10 13.30
N HIS A 77 -8.70 -6.01 14.44
CA HIS A 77 -8.08 -5.54 15.68
C HIS A 77 -6.92 -6.45 16.11
N GLY A 78 -7.00 -7.77 15.82
CA GLY A 78 -5.90 -8.72 16.07
C GLY A 78 -4.67 -8.42 15.23
N PHE A 79 -4.85 -8.13 13.93
CA PHE A 79 -3.75 -7.70 13.06
C PHE A 79 -3.11 -6.41 13.58
N ALA A 80 -3.94 -5.41 13.92
CA ALA A 80 -3.47 -4.13 14.45
C ALA A 80 -2.67 -4.31 15.75
N ALA A 81 -3.15 -5.12 16.68
CA ALA A 81 -2.45 -5.39 17.94
C ALA A 81 -1.14 -6.14 17.72
N LEU A 82 -1.14 -7.16 16.86
CA LEU A 82 0.05 -7.94 16.55
C LEU A 82 1.15 -7.07 15.92
N ARG A 83 0.81 -6.12 15.04
CA ARG A 83 1.76 -5.16 14.45
C ARG A 83 2.61 -4.47 15.52
N PHE A 84 1.96 -3.91 16.54
CA PHE A 84 2.64 -3.19 17.60
C PHE A 84 3.30 -4.11 18.63
N ALA A 85 2.73 -5.29 18.88
CA ALA A 85 3.30 -6.27 19.78
C ALA A 85 4.63 -6.85 19.24
N LEU A 86 4.70 -7.16 17.94
CA LEU A 86 5.95 -7.57 17.27
C LEU A 86 6.99 -6.46 17.35
N ALA A 87 6.62 -5.21 17.02
CA ALA A 87 7.52 -4.08 17.14
C ALA A 87 8.03 -3.86 18.57
N ARG A 88 7.19 -4.12 19.60
CA ARG A 88 7.56 -4.02 21.03
C ARG A 88 8.47 -5.16 21.48
N ARG A 89 8.27 -6.36 20.91
CA ARG A 89 9.10 -7.54 21.16
C ARG A 89 10.44 -7.48 20.43
N GLY A 90 10.60 -6.56 19.48
CA GLY A 90 11.76 -6.51 18.59
C GLY A 90 11.75 -7.58 17.51
N ALA A 91 10.59 -8.16 17.23
CA ALA A 91 10.40 -9.14 16.16
C ALA A 91 10.03 -8.44 14.84
N VAL A 92 10.48 -9.03 13.74
CA VAL A 92 10.27 -8.51 12.38
C VAL A 92 8.95 -9.03 11.81
N MET A 93 8.06 -8.14 11.46
CA MET A 93 6.80 -8.50 10.80
C MET A 93 7.02 -8.84 9.33
N VAL A 94 6.46 -9.95 8.87
CA VAL A 94 6.40 -10.33 7.44
C VAL A 94 4.94 -10.41 7.02
N PRO A 95 4.33 -9.28 6.60
CA PRO A 95 2.93 -9.26 6.17
C PRO A 95 2.81 -9.93 4.80
N ILE A 96 1.82 -10.84 4.68
CA ILE A 96 1.61 -11.64 3.47
C ILE A 96 0.26 -11.30 2.84
N ASN A 97 0.25 -11.12 1.52
CA ASN A 97 -0.95 -10.97 0.74
C ASN A 97 -1.82 -12.24 0.81
N PHE A 98 -3.01 -12.12 1.38
CA PHE A 98 -3.95 -13.23 1.60
C PHE A 98 -4.61 -13.76 0.31
N MET A 99 -4.40 -13.13 -0.84
CA MET A 99 -4.88 -13.64 -2.13
C MET A 99 -3.86 -14.54 -2.85
N LEU A 100 -2.68 -14.70 -2.28
CA LEU A 100 -1.68 -15.63 -2.81
C LEU A 100 -2.12 -17.07 -2.61
N LYS A 101 -1.64 -17.95 -3.49
CA LYS A 101 -1.83 -19.41 -3.36
C LYS A 101 -0.81 -20.00 -2.39
N ALA A 102 -1.05 -21.21 -1.94
CA ALA A 102 -0.20 -21.90 -0.97
C ALA A 102 1.30 -21.94 -1.36
N GLU A 103 1.61 -22.20 -2.63
CA GLU A 103 2.97 -22.22 -3.17
C GLU A 103 3.68 -20.86 -3.05
N GLU A 104 2.95 -19.76 -3.35
CA GLU A 104 3.47 -18.41 -3.29
C GLU A 104 3.67 -17.97 -1.83
N VAL A 105 2.74 -18.32 -0.95
CA VAL A 105 2.89 -18.11 0.50
C VAL A 105 4.08 -18.90 1.02
N ALA A 106 4.21 -20.16 0.66
CA ALA A 106 5.32 -21.03 1.07
C ALA A 106 6.68 -20.48 0.60
N TYR A 107 6.75 -19.90 -0.60
CA TYR A 107 7.96 -19.21 -1.06
C TYR A 107 8.37 -18.10 -0.09
N ILE A 108 7.44 -17.24 0.31
CA ILE A 108 7.72 -16.14 1.25
C ILE A 108 8.16 -16.69 2.60
N LEU A 109 7.48 -17.72 3.12
CA LEU A 109 7.81 -18.36 4.40
C LEU A 109 9.24 -18.95 4.40
N ARG A 110 9.61 -19.65 3.32
CA ARG A 110 10.97 -20.21 3.16
C ARG A 110 12.02 -19.12 3.04
N HIS A 111 11.78 -18.15 2.15
CA HIS A 111 12.74 -17.07 1.88
C HIS A 111 12.97 -16.21 3.13
N ALA A 112 11.90 -15.84 3.84
CA ALA A 112 12.02 -15.09 5.10
C ALA A 112 12.57 -15.97 6.26
N GLY A 113 12.47 -17.29 6.16
CA GLY A 113 12.88 -18.21 7.21
C GLY A 113 12.01 -18.12 8.46
N THR A 114 10.72 -17.85 8.30
CA THR A 114 9.77 -17.68 9.41
C THR A 114 9.48 -19.01 10.11
N LYS A 115 9.49 -18.99 11.44
CA LYS A 115 9.10 -20.12 12.29
C LYS A 115 7.68 -19.98 12.83
N THR A 116 7.17 -18.77 12.92
CA THR A 116 5.85 -18.44 13.45
C THR A 116 5.00 -17.81 12.36
N LEU A 117 3.78 -18.32 12.17
CA LEU A 117 2.79 -17.81 11.21
C LEU A 117 1.48 -17.45 11.93
N ALA A 118 1.14 -16.17 11.91
CA ALA A 118 -0.15 -15.68 12.43
C ALA A 118 -1.20 -15.64 11.32
N THR A 119 -2.42 -16.11 11.62
CA THR A 119 -3.51 -16.19 10.63
C THR A 119 -4.89 -16.04 11.28
N ASP A 120 -5.89 -15.59 10.51
CA ASP A 120 -7.28 -15.64 10.91
C ASP A 120 -7.94 -17.00 10.54
N SER A 121 -9.11 -17.30 11.12
CA SER A 121 -9.82 -18.56 10.88
C SER A 121 -10.14 -18.78 9.39
N GLY A 122 -10.47 -17.72 8.65
CA GLY A 122 -10.81 -17.81 7.22
C GLY A 122 -9.63 -18.11 6.30
N LEU A 123 -8.39 -17.99 6.79
CA LEU A 123 -7.16 -18.26 6.04
C LEU A 123 -6.33 -19.40 6.66
N ALA A 124 -6.82 -20.03 7.73
CA ALA A 124 -6.12 -21.09 8.46
C ALA A 124 -5.74 -22.28 7.55
N GLU A 125 -6.65 -22.73 6.68
CA GLU A 125 -6.38 -23.82 5.75
C GLU A 125 -5.27 -23.46 4.76
N LEU A 126 -5.29 -22.25 4.21
CA LEU A 126 -4.23 -21.75 3.33
C LEU A 126 -2.89 -21.68 4.07
N ALA A 127 -2.88 -21.14 5.31
CA ALA A 127 -1.70 -21.02 6.14
C ALA A 127 -1.07 -22.40 6.44
N GLN A 128 -1.89 -23.37 6.86
CA GLN A 128 -1.45 -24.73 7.16
C GLN A 128 -0.96 -25.47 5.89
N SER A 129 -1.65 -25.30 4.76
CA SER A 129 -1.27 -25.88 3.49
C SER A 129 0.08 -25.35 3.02
N ALA A 130 0.28 -24.04 3.09
CA ALA A 130 1.54 -23.40 2.72
C ALA A 130 2.69 -23.83 3.64
N ALA A 131 2.44 -23.92 4.95
CA ALA A 131 3.46 -24.32 5.94
C ALA A 131 4.01 -25.75 5.68
N LYS A 132 3.19 -26.65 5.13
CA LYS A 132 3.59 -28.03 4.78
C LYS A 132 4.50 -28.12 3.55
N LEU A 133 4.67 -27.05 2.79
CA LEU A 133 5.46 -27.02 1.56
C LEU A 133 6.94 -26.69 1.83
N ASP A 134 7.63 -27.51 2.59
CA ASP A 134 9.06 -27.41 2.91
C ASP A 134 9.45 -26.05 3.51
N THR A 135 8.67 -25.57 4.50
CA THR A 135 8.94 -24.35 5.23
C THR A 135 9.54 -24.64 6.62
N LYS A 136 9.96 -23.59 7.33
CA LYS A 136 10.43 -23.69 8.71
C LYS A 136 9.37 -23.33 9.74
N VAL A 137 8.11 -23.26 9.38
CA VAL A 137 7.02 -22.92 10.30
C VAL A 137 6.83 -24.05 11.31
N GLU A 138 7.02 -23.73 12.57
CA GLU A 138 6.93 -24.65 13.71
C GLU A 138 5.65 -24.40 14.53
N GLN A 139 5.11 -23.18 14.48
CA GLN A 139 3.95 -22.80 15.28
C GLN A 139 3.07 -21.76 14.58
N PHE A 140 1.79 -21.77 14.98
CA PHE A 140 0.78 -20.85 14.47
C PHE A 140 0.20 -20.01 15.60
N ILE A 141 -0.20 -18.77 15.25
CA ILE A 141 -0.98 -17.89 16.12
C ILE A 141 -2.33 -17.61 15.44
N TRP A 142 -3.41 -17.95 16.10
CA TRP A 142 -4.75 -17.55 15.68
C TRP A 142 -5.00 -16.09 16.04
N LEU A 143 -5.51 -15.30 15.08
CA LEU A 143 -5.88 -13.91 15.24
C LEU A 143 -7.41 -13.75 15.14
N PRO A 144 -8.04 -12.95 16.02
CA PRO A 144 -9.44 -12.61 15.90
C PRO A 144 -9.70 -11.77 14.67
N SER A 145 -10.85 -11.99 14.02
CA SER A 145 -11.31 -11.30 12.83
C SER A 145 -12.25 -10.13 13.17
N GLU A 146 -12.64 -9.33 12.16
CA GLU A 146 -13.69 -8.32 12.30
C GLU A 146 -15.03 -8.95 12.72
N ASP A 147 -15.40 -10.04 12.04
CA ASP A 147 -16.54 -10.86 12.46
C ASP A 147 -16.08 -11.87 13.52
N PRO A 148 -16.91 -12.15 14.54
CA PRO A 148 -16.60 -13.16 15.55
C PRO A 148 -16.29 -14.53 14.89
N SER A 149 -15.22 -15.15 15.33
CA SER A 149 -14.81 -16.49 14.87
C SER A 149 -14.18 -17.27 16.01
N GLU A 150 -14.36 -18.59 16.00
CA GLU A 150 -13.74 -19.46 16.97
C GLU A 150 -12.24 -19.63 16.71
N PRO A 151 -11.42 -19.74 17.78
CA PRO A 151 -10.02 -20.07 17.67
C PRO A 151 -9.81 -21.40 16.94
N VAL A 152 -8.78 -21.46 16.11
CA VAL A 152 -8.41 -22.69 15.40
C VAL A 152 -7.64 -23.60 16.33
N VAL A 153 -8.01 -24.87 16.36
CA VAL A 153 -7.32 -25.92 17.16
C VAL A 153 -5.86 -26.01 16.73
N ASP A 154 -4.98 -26.28 17.67
CA ASP A 154 -3.51 -26.39 17.50
C ASP A 154 -2.80 -25.07 17.09
N MET A 155 -3.46 -23.94 17.29
CA MET A 155 -2.86 -22.61 17.19
C MET A 155 -2.81 -21.92 18.56
N HIS A 156 -1.77 -21.15 18.82
CA HIS A 156 -1.73 -20.28 19.99
C HIS A 156 -2.85 -19.24 19.88
N ASN A 157 -3.72 -19.20 20.88
CA ASN A 157 -4.87 -18.29 20.88
C ASN A 157 -4.41 -16.86 21.21
N PHE A 158 -4.76 -15.89 20.37
CA PHE A 158 -4.49 -14.48 20.57
C PHE A 158 -4.96 -13.98 21.95
N ASP A 159 -6.16 -14.34 22.39
CA ASP A 159 -6.71 -13.86 23.66
C ASP A 159 -5.93 -14.37 24.86
N VAL A 160 -5.45 -15.61 24.77
CA VAL A 160 -4.56 -16.21 25.79
C VAL A 160 -3.22 -15.49 25.84
N LEU A 161 -2.62 -15.22 24.68
CA LEU A 161 -1.36 -14.46 24.59
C LEU A 161 -1.54 -13.01 25.09
N ALA A 162 -2.66 -12.36 24.76
CA ALA A 162 -2.98 -11.02 25.19
C ALA A 162 -3.42 -10.91 26.66
N ALA A 163 -3.66 -12.03 27.32
CA ALA A 163 -3.90 -12.13 28.77
C ALA A 163 -2.63 -12.44 29.58
N CYS A 164 -1.46 -12.56 28.92
CA CYS A 164 -0.20 -12.84 29.60
C CYS A 164 0.11 -11.79 30.67
N THR A 165 0.50 -12.24 31.87
CA THR A 165 0.85 -11.37 33.01
C THR A 165 2.36 -11.35 33.29
N ASP A 166 3.13 -12.11 32.54
CA ASP A 166 4.58 -12.15 32.68
C ASP A 166 5.21 -10.79 32.36
N ALA A 167 6.34 -10.51 32.97
CA ALA A 167 7.12 -9.33 32.64
C ALA A 167 7.63 -9.45 31.20
N LEU A 168 7.41 -8.39 30.39
CA LEU A 168 7.98 -8.35 29.05
C LEU A 168 9.52 -8.32 29.17
N PRO A 169 10.23 -9.27 28.54
CA PRO A 169 11.69 -9.23 28.50
C PRO A 169 12.20 -7.94 27.87
N GLU A 170 13.26 -7.38 28.45
CA GLU A 170 13.92 -6.23 27.88
C GLU A 170 14.55 -6.58 26.52
N VAL A 171 14.43 -5.67 25.55
CA VAL A 171 14.98 -5.82 24.22
C VAL A 171 15.97 -4.69 23.91
N GLN A 172 17.08 -5.05 23.26
CA GLN A 172 18.13 -4.12 22.85
C GLN A 172 17.85 -3.50 21.48
N LEU A 173 16.63 -3.08 21.28
CA LEU A 173 16.11 -2.58 20.00
C LEU A 173 16.57 -1.16 19.72
N GLY A 174 17.14 -0.92 18.53
CA GLY A 174 17.49 0.38 17.99
C GLY A 174 16.49 0.87 16.92
N SER A 175 16.58 2.16 16.58
CA SER A 175 15.73 2.73 15.52
C SER A 175 16.05 2.18 14.13
N TYR A 176 17.29 1.74 13.91
CA TYR A 176 17.76 1.18 12.63
C TYR A 176 17.53 -0.32 12.47
N ASP A 177 16.97 -0.98 13.48
CA ASP A 177 16.63 -2.40 13.37
C ASP A 177 15.43 -2.57 12.42
N VAL A 178 15.40 -3.70 11.71
CA VAL A 178 14.35 -4.03 10.75
C VAL A 178 13.03 -4.25 11.50
N ALA A 179 12.03 -3.44 11.17
CA ALA A 179 10.68 -3.56 11.73
C ALA A 179 9.81 -4.53 10.92
N GLN A 180 10.03 -4.56 9.62
CA GLN A 180 9.24 -5.39 8.71
C GLN A 180 9.98 -5.72 7.42
N ILE A 181 9.61 -6.86 6.81
CA ILE A 181 10.02 -7.26 5.47
C ILE A 181 8.75 -7.37 4.62
N VAL A 182 8.56 -6.44 3.69
CA VAL A 182 7.37 -6.39 2.84
C VAL A 182 7.69 -6.98 1.48
N TYR A 183 7.01 -8.07 1.13
CA TYR A 183 7.21 -8.73 -0.16
C TYR A 183 6.43 -8.05 -1.26
N THR A 184 7.13 -7.63 -2.31
CA THR A 184 6.53 -7.06 -3.52
C THR A 184 6.45 -8.14 -4.60
N SER A 185 5.34 -8.17 -5.34
CA SER A 185 5.24 -8.99 -6.54
C SER A 185 6.16 -8.42 -7.60
N GLY A 186 7.37 -8.92 -7.67
CA GLY A 186 8.28 -8.62 -8.77
C GLY A 186 7.62 -9.05 -10.08
N THR A 187 7.78 -8.25 -11.14
CA THR A 187 7.31 -8.62 -12.48
C THR A 187 8.22 -9.63 -13.15
N GLU A 188 9.33 -9.96 -12.48
CA GLU A 188 10.33 -10.92 -12.91
C GLU A 188 10.32 -12.08 -11.91
N SER A 189 9.99 -13.20 -12.13
CA SER A 189 10.06 -14.53 -11.49
C SER A 189 9.67 -14.66 -10.01
N SER A 190 10.24 -13.94 -9.04
CA SER A 190 10.02 -14.20 -7.60
C SER A 190 9.77 -12.93 -6.80
N PRO A 191 8.89 -12.97 -5.75
CA PRO A 191 8.68 -11.83 -4.86
C PRO A 191 9.98 -11.42 -4.16
N LYS A 192 10.18 -10.09 -3.98
CA LYS A 192 11.34 -9.50 -3.31
C LYS A 192 10.90 -8.96 -1.95
N GLY A 193 11.67 -9.19 -0.89
CA GLY A 193 11.39 -8.69 0.45
C GLY A 193 12.12 -7.39 0.73
N ALA A 194 11.46 -6.24 0.68
CA ALA A 194 12.03 -4.96 1.07
C ALA A 194 12.14 -4.85 2.59
N GLN A 195 13.34 -4.58 3.12
CA GLN A 195 13.61 -4.44 4.55
C GLN A 195 13.41 -3.00 4.99
N LEU A 196 12.39 -2.74 5.80
CA LEU A 196 12.07 -1.42 6.35
C LEU A 196 12.43 -1.37 7.83
N THR A 197 13.25 -0.39 8.22
CA THR A 197 13.63 -0.16 9.62
C THR A 197 12.54 0.61 10.36
N HIS A 198 12.60 0.59 11.69
CA HIS A 198 11.77 1.49 12.51
C HIS A 198 12.00 2.96 12.12
N ASP A 199 13.25 3.35 11.87
CA ASP A 199 13.62 4.71 11.50
C ASP A 199 12.98 5.14 10.18
N ALA A 200 13.11 4.32 9.14
CA ALA A 200 12.52 4.58 7.82
C ALA A 200 10.99 4.76 7.90
N VAL A 201 10.32 3.87 8.62
CA VAL A 201 8.87 3.94 8.82
C VAL A 201 8.46 5.16 9.64
N MET A 202 9.23 5.53 10.68
CA MET A 202 8.93 6.70 11.51
C MET A 202 9.15 8.02 10.77
N TRP A 203 10.19 8.14 9.94
CA TRP A 203 10.38 9.31 9.09
C TRP A 203 9.24 9.47 8.08
N GLN A 204 8.77 8.36 7.52
CA GLN A 204 7.60 8.39 6.67
C GLN A 204 6.35 8.84 7.44
N TYR A 205 6.11 8.36 8.67
CA TYR A 205 4.98 8.84 9.47
C TYR A 205 4.99 10.36 9.61
N VAL A 206 6.16 10.96 9.84
CA VAL A 206 6.30 12.42 9.92
C VAL A 206 5.90 13.09 8.61
N SER A 207 6.37 12.58 7.46
CA SER A 207 5.97 13.10 6.15
C SER A 207 4.47 12.96 5.91
N CYS A 208 3.88 11.79 6.22
CA CYS A 208 2.44 11.56 6.06
C CYS A 208 1.61 12.50 6.94
N VAL A 209 2.00 12.71 8.19
CA VAL A 209 1.30 13.62 9.10
C VAL A 209 1.27 15.05 8.57
N ILE A 210 2.39 15.52 8.03
CA ILE A 210 2.51 16.90 7.56
C ILE A 210 1.84 17.08 6.19
N ASP A 211 2.19 16.24 5.21
CA ASP A 211 1.79 16.45 3.83
C ASP A 211 0.36 15.94 3.52
N ALA A 212 -0.08 14.86 4.19
CA ALA A 212 -1.46 14.37 4.10
C ALA A 212 -2.39 14.98 5.18
N GLU A 213 -1.90 15.90 5.99
CA GLU A 213 -2.65 16.59 7.05
C GLU A 213 -3.36 15.63 8.03
N ILE A 214 -2.72 14.49 8.37
CA ILE A 214 -3.30 13.55 9.33
C ILE A 214 -3.30 14.19 10.72
N ALA A 215 -4.46 14.23 11.36
CA ALA A 215 -4.66 14.97 12.58
C ALA A 215 -5.26 14.11 13.71
N GLU A 216 -5.03 14.53 14.96
CA GLU A 216 -5.62 13.88 16.13
C GLU A 216 -7.16 13.81 16.04
N ALA A 217 -7.80 14.86 15.51
CA ALA A 217 -9.25 14.92 15.38
C ALA A 217 -9.84 13.99 14.32
N ASP A 218 -9.02 13.35 13.49
CA ASP A 218 -9.53 12.46 12.43
C ASP A 218 -10.18 11.20 12.99
N VAL A 219 -11.25 10.78 12.34
CA VAL A 219 -11.82 9.45 12.41
C VAL A 219 -11.49 8.78 11.07
N ALA A 220 -10.50 7.91 11.06
CA ALA A 220 -9.96 7.30 9.85
C ALA A 220 -10.55 5.91 9.60
N LEU A 221 -11.02 5.64 8.37
CA LEU A 221 -11.50 4.31 7.96
C LEU A 221 -10.38 3.55 7.23
N HIS A 222 -10.01 2.39 7.76
CA HIS A 222 -8.99 1.50 7.22
C HIS A 222 -9.66 0.26 6.60
N ALA A 223 -9.92 0.33 5.30
CA ALA A 223 -10.61 -0.71 4.56
C ALA A 223 -9.71 -1.47 3.56
N LEU A 224 -8.60 -0.86 3.16
CA LEU A 224 -7.62 -1.55 2.33
C LEU A 224 -6.74 -2.47 3.17
N PRO A 225 -6.12 -3.50 2.54
CA PRO A 225 -5.39 -4.50 3.28
C PRO A 225 -4.24 -3.94 4.11
N LEU A 226 -4.22 -4.25 5.41
CA LEU A 226 -3.15 -3.87 6.33
C LEU A 226 -1.85 -4.65 6.08
N TYR A 227 -1.87 -5.74 5.30
CA TYR A 227 -0.62 -6.37 4.85
C TYR A 227 0.15 -5.49 3.85
N HIS A 228 -0.52 -4.50 3.25
CA HIS A 228 0.10 -3.60 2.28
C HIS A 228 0.55 -2.31 2.96
N CYS A 229 1.80 -1.92 2.74
CA CYS A 229 2.42 -0.75 3.35
C CYS A 229 1.65 0.56 3.11
N ALA A 230 0.91 0.70 2.01
CA ALA A 230 0.09 1.89 1.77
C ALA A 230 -0.98 2.09 2.86
N GLN A 231 -1.75 1.04 3.23
CA GLN A 231 -2.72 1.18 4.31
C GLN A 231 -2.05 1.18 5.68
N LEU A 232 -1.06 0.29 5.87
CA LEU A 232 -0.39 0.09 7.16
C LEU A 232 0.44 1.30 7.57
N ASP A 233 1.30 1.78 6.67
CA ASP A 233 2.37 2.73 7.02
C ASP A 233 2.13 4.16 6.51
N VAL A 234 1.20 4.40 5.54
CA VAL A 234 0.82 5.76 5.15
C VAL A 234 -0.36 6.29 5.96
N PHE A 235 -1.30 5.41 6.37
CA PHE A 235 -2.54 5.85 7.02
C PHE A 235 -2.68 5.31 8.43
N PHE A 236 -2.64 3.99 8.66
CA PHE A 236 -2.90 3.41 9.97
C PHE A 236 -1.83 3.79 11.01
N GLY A 237 -0.57 3.59 10.68
CA GLY A 237 0.53 3.94 11.58
C GLY A 237 0.59 5.43 11.95
N PRO A 238 0.57 6.37 10.97
CA PRO A 238 0.50 7.80 11.24
C PRO A 238 -0.74 8.23 12.03
N ALA A 239 -1.91 7.61 11.79
CA ALA A 239 -3.13 7.88 12.56
C ALA A 239 -2.97 7.46 14.03
N ILE A 240 -2.35 6.32 14.32
CA ILE A 240 -1.98 5.91 15.69
C ILE A 240 -0.96 6.90 16.30
N TYR A 241 0.05 7.30 15.54
CA TYR A 241 1.07 8.26 15.98
C TYR A 241 0.46 9.61 16.39
N MET A 242 -0.51 10.09 15.61
CA MET A 242 -1.24 11.33 15.92
C MET A 242 -2.28 11.16 17.03
N GLY A 243 -2.84 9.98 17.18
CA GLY A 243 -3.92 9.73 18.14
C GLY A 243 -5.31 9.88 17.54
N SER A 244 -5.47 9.64 16.25
CA SER A 244 -6.77 9.59 15.56
C SER A 244 -7.61 8.40 16.04
N THR A 245 -8.91 8.42 15.81
CA THR A 245 -9.76 7.23 15.95
C THR A 245 -9.64 6.37 14.69
N ASN A 246 -9.35 5.09 14.83
CA ASN A 246 -9.09 4.17 13.73
C ASN A 246 -10.24 3.13 13.65
N VAL A 247 -11.05 3.23 12.61
CA VAL A 247 -12.11 2.27 12.29
C VAL A 247 -11.56 1.29 11.26
N ILE A 248 -11.57 0.00 11.59
CA ILE A 248 -10.96 -1.06 10.77
C ILE A 248 -12.05 -1.96 10.23
N THR A 249 -12.00 -2.25 8.92
CA THR A 249 -12.85 -3.26 8.28
C THR A 249 -12.05 -4.10 7.28
N SER A 250 -12.47 -5.34 7.11
CA SER A 250 -11.93 -6.28 6.11
C SER A 250 -12.71 -6.27 4.79
N LYS A 251 -13.80 -5.48 4.71
CA LYS A 251 -14.82 -5.54 3.64
C LYS A 251 -14.86 -4.24 2.84
N PRO A 252 -13.99 -4.05 1.81
CA PRO A 252 -13.91 -2.82 1.03
C PRO A 252 -14.99 -2.71 -0.06
N THR A 253 -16.23 -3.10 0.24
CA THR A 253 -17.36 -3.03 -0.69
C THR A 253 -18.23 -1.82 -0.43
N PRO A 254 -18.88 -1.20 -1.44
CA PRO A 254 -19.76 -0.05 -1.26
C PRO A 254 -20.85 -0.27 -0.21
N ASP A 255 -21.46 -1.47 -0.20
CA ASP A 255 -22.54 -1.84 0.73
C ASP A 255 -22.10 -1.85 2.19
N ASN A 256 -20.80 -2.07 2.44
CA ASN A 256 -20.22 -1.97 3.78
C ASN A 256 -19.66 -0.58 4.06
N LEU A 257 -18.93 0.00 3.12
CA LEU A 257 -18.20 1.26 3.33
C LEU A 257 -19.13 2.45 3.52
N LEU A 258 -20.17 2.60 2.66
CA LEU A 258 -21.08 3.75 2.72
C LEU A 258 -21.82 3.85 4.06
N PRO A 259 -22.41 2.77 4.61
CA PRO A 259 -22.96 2.79 5.96
C PRO A 259 -21.94 3.08 7.06
N MET A 260 -20.68 2.59 6.92
CA MET A 260 -19.64 2.86 7.91
C MET A 260 -19.19 4.32 7.89
N LEU A 261 -19.04 4.93 6.71
CA LEU A 261 -18.70 6.35 6.56
C LEU A 261 -19.72 7.24 7.30
N GLU A 262 -21.01 6.93 7.19
CA GLU A 262 -22.08 7.61 7.91
C GLU A 262 -22.06 7.29 9.41
N LYS A 263 -22.11 5.99 9.77
CA LYS A 263 -22.30 5.51 11.15
C LYS A 263 -21.20 5.99 12.10
N PHE A 264 -19.96 5.97 11.66
CA PHE A 264 -18.81 6.34 12.49
C PHE A 264 -18.37 7.79 12.31
N GLY A 265 -19.06 8.57 11.46
CA GLY A 265 -18.69 9.97 11.20
C GLY A 265 -17.28 10.08 10.65
N ILE A 266 -16.93 9.22 9.67
CA ILE A 266 -15.58 9.15 9.12
C ILE A 266 -15.20 10.48 8.48
N THR A 267 -14.06 11.02 8.89
CA THR A 267 -13.50 12.28 8.35
C THR A 267 -12.40 12.06 7.33
N SER A 268 -11.75 10.88 7.35
CA SER A 268 -10.56 10.58 6.57
C SER A 268 -10.65 9.16 5.98
N PHE A 269 -10.50 9.06 4.64
CA PHE A 269 -10.63 7.79 3.94
C PHE A 269 -9.64 7.66 2.77
N PHE A 270 -8.87 6.58 2.77
CA PHE A 270 -7.99 6.18 1.68
C PHE A 270 -8.56 5.00 0.91
N ALA A 271 -8.62 5.14 -0.41
CA ALA A 271 -9.00 4.05 -1.31
C ALA A 271 -8.34 4.21 -2.69
N PRO A 272 -8.07 3.11 -3.42
CA PRO A 272 -7.65 3.21 -4.80
C PRO A 272 -8.79 3.75 -5.68
N PRO A 273 -8.49 4.28 -6.87
CA PRO A 273 -9.50 4.79 -7.79
C PRO A 273 -10.65 3.83 -8.04
N THR A 274 -10.38 2.54 -8.10
CA THR A 274 -11.40 1.50 -8.34
C THR A 274 -12.47 1.44 -7.25
N VAL A 275 -12.08 1.63 -5.99
CA VAL A 275 -13.03 1.69 -4.86
C VAL A 275 -13.81 3.00 -4.88
N TRP A 276 -13.14 4.15 -5.15
CA TRP A 276 -13.84 5.43 -5.31
C TRP A 276 -14.88 5.38 -6.44
N ILE A 277 -14.53 4.78 -7.59
CA ILE A 277 -15.46 4.56 -8.70
C ILE A 277 -16.63 3.69 -8.27
N ALA A 278 -16.37 2.58 -7.56
CA ALA A 278 -17.42 1.70 -7.07
C ALA A 278 -18.37 2.41 -6.09
N LEU A 279 -17.85 3.25 -5.19
CA LEU A 279 -18.68 4.08 -4.30
C LEU A 279 -19.57 5.04 -5.10
N LEU A 280 -19.01 5.75 -6.07
CA LEU A 280 -19.78 6.68 -6.94
C LEU A 280 -20.87 5.99 -7.76
N ARG A 281 -20.69 4.71 -8.11
CA ARG A 281 -21.66 3.92 -8.90
C ARG A 281 -22.68 3.19 -8.02
N SER A 282 -22.47 3.15 -6.71
CA SER A 282 -23.40 2.48 -5.80
C SER A 282 -24.73 3.23 -5.69
N PRO A 283 -25.86 2.52 -5.72
CA PRO A 283 -27.17 3.12 -5.47
C PRO A 283 -27.31 3.67 -4.03
N LEU A 284 -26.45 3.24 -3.11
CA LEU A 284 -26.43 3.73 -1.72
C LEU A 284 -25.68 5.06 -1.58
N MET A 285 -25.06 5.57 -2.66
CA MET A 285 -24.25 6.78 -2.63
C MET A 285 -25.10 8.02 -2.41
N ASP A 286 -25.06 8.56 -1.20
CA ASP A 286 -25.72 9.79 -0.79
C ASP A 286 -24.70 10.76 -0.17
N ALA A 287 -24.45 11.87 -0.87
CA ALA A 287 -23.48 12.88 -0.42
C ALA A 287 -23.87 13.53 0.93
N GLY A 288 -25.17 13.59 1.26
CA GLY A 288 -25.65 14.12 2.55
C GLY A 288 -25.22 13.26 3.71
N LYS A 289 -25.18 11.94 3.52
CA LYS A 289 -24.73 10.97 4.53
C LYS A 289 -23.21 10.99 4.75
N LEU A 290 -22.44 11.47 3.76
CA LEU A 290 -20.99 11.62 3.83
C LEU A 290 -20.55 13.03 4.26
N ALA A 291 -21.41 13.78 4.93
CA ALA A 291 -21.17 15.19 5.30
C ALA A 291 -19.94 15.41 6.21
N GLN A 292 -19.51 14.38 6.95
CA GLN A 292 -18.34 14.43 7.83
C GLN A 292 -17.03 14.11 7.09
N LEU A 293 -17.08 13.48 5.91
CA LEU A 293 -15.91 13.14 5.14
C LEU A 293 -15.24 14.42 4.60
N ALA A 294 -14.09 14.75 5.16
CA ALA A 294 -13.34 15.95 4.82
C ALA A 294 -12.11 15.66 3.96
N LYS A 295 -11.50 14.47 4.15
CA LYS A 295 -10.24 14.09 3.52
C LYS A 295 -10.41 12.77 2.76
N GLY A 296 -10.18 12.83 1.46
CA GLY A 296 -10.15 11.68 0.58
C GLY A 296 -8.74 11.48 0.02
N TYR A 297 -8.26 10.26 0.05
CA TYR A 297 -6.95 9.94 -0.50
C TYR A 297 -7.07 8.86 -1.54
N TYR A 298 -6.24 8.95 -2.57
CA TYR A 298 -6.13 7.90 -3.57
C TYR A 298 -4.66 7.72 -4.00
N GLY A 299 -4.35 6.58 -4.56
CA GLY A 299 -2.99 6.24 -4.98
C GLY A 299 -2.93 4.80 -5.46
N ALA A 300 -1.73 4.23 -5.55
CA ALA A 300 -1.43 2.92 -6.13
C ALA A 300 -1.77 2.79 -7.63
N SER A 301 -2.68 3.59 -8.14
CA SER A 301 -3.01 3.80 -9.56
C SER A 301 -3.57 5.20 -9.77
N ILE A 302 -3.70 5.57 -11.04
CA ILE A 302 -4.15 6.90 -11.43
C ILE A 302 -5.66 6.97 -11.39
N MET A 303 -6.16 8.11 -10.90
CA MET A 303 -7.58 8.45 -10.99
C MET A 303 -7.87 9.08 -12.35
N PRO A 304 -8.82 8.53 -13.14
CA PRO A 304 -9.25 9.18 -14.36
C PRO A 304 -9.77 10.60 -14.10
N VAL A 305 -9.42 11.55 -14.97
CA VAL A 305 -9.77 12.97 -14.80
C VAL A 305 -11.29 13.17 -14.69
N GLU A 306 -12.07 12.42 -15.44
CA GLU A 306 -13.54 12.51 -15.39
C GLU A 306 -14.11 12.02 -14.04
N VAL A 307 -13.44 11.07 -13.40
CA VAL A 307 -13.81 10.61 -12.05
C VAL A 307 -13.44 11.67 -10.99
N LEU A 308 -12.30 12.36 -11.14
CA LEU A 308 -11.93 13.49 -10.29
C LEU A 308 -12.97 14.62 -10.37
N LYS A 309 -13.41 14.97 -11.57
CA LYS A 309 -14.46 15.97 -11.79
C LYS A 309 -15.78 15.54 -11.14
N GLU A 310 -16.15 14.27 -11.28
CA GLU A 310 -17.37 13.72 -10.66
C GLU A 310 -17.28 13.75 -9.12
N LEU A 311 -16.13 13.36 -8.55
CA LEU A 311 -15.90 13.44 -7.11
C LEU A 311 -16.00 14.88 -6.60
N ALA A 312 -15.36 15.84 -7.28
CA ALA A 312 -15.40 17.26 -6.92
C ALA A 312 -16.84 17.82 -6.99
N ALA A 313 -17.63 17.40 -7.98
CA ALA A 313 -19.02 17.83 -8.13
C ALA A 313 -19.95 17.22 -7.07
N ARG A 314 -19.80 15.92 -6.79
CA ARG A 314 -20.70 15.19 -5.86
C ARG A 314 -20.30 15.34 -4.41
N LEU A 315 -19.01 15.49 -4.11
CA LEU A 315 -18.44 15.60 -2.76
C LEU A 315 -17.57 16.88 -2.64
N PRO A 316 -18.13 18.09 -2.82
CA PRO A 316 -17.37 19.34 -2.93
C PRO A 316 -16.64 19.74 -1.64
N LYS A 317 -16.98 19.13 -0.50
CA LYS A 317 -16.32 19.36 0.79
C LYS A 317 -15.12 18.44 1.01
N VAL A 318 -14.99 17.37 0.22
CA VAL A 318 -13.90 16.41 0.36
C VAL A 318 -12.66 16.95 -0.34
N ARG A 319 -11.62 17.23 0.43
CA ARG A 319 -10.30 17.54 -0.09
C ARG A 319 -9.62 16.25 -0.51
N LEU A 320 -9.13 16.18 -1.75
CA LEU A 320 -8.53 14.97 -2.33
C LEU A 320 -7.01 15.10 -2.42
N TRP A 321 -6.30 14.04 -2.08
CA TRP A 321 -4.86 13.90 -2.27
C TRP A 321 -4.56 12.70 -3.16
N ASN A 322 -3.61 12.85 -4.10
CA ASN A 322 -3.02 11.74 -4.85
C ASN A 322 -1.66 11.40 -4.27
N LEU A 323 -1.43 10.12 -3.98
CA LEU A 323 -0.19 9.63 -3.38
C LEU A 323 0.52 8.68 -4.34
N TYR A 324 1.82 8.88 -4.52
CA TYR A 324 2.68 8.03 -5.31
C TYR A 324 3.90 7.59 -4.50
N GLY A 325 4.33 6.39 -4.79
CA GLY A 325 5.53 5.77 -4.26
C GLY A 325 5.48 4.25 -4.37
N GLN A 326 6.35 3.58 -3.65
CA GLN A 326 6.51 2.13 -3.71
C GLN A 326 7.05 1.58 -2.39
N THR A 327 6.91 0.29 -2.17
CA THR A 327 7.26 -0.37 -0.90
C THR A 327 8.68 -0.04 -0.45
N GLU A 328 9.61 0.07 -1.38
CA GLU A 328 11.04 0.34 -1.16
C GLU A 328 11.32 1.71 -0.54
N ILE A 329 10.34 2.65 -0.58
CA ILE A 329 10.41 3.97 0.07
C ILE A 329 9.36 4.13 1.18
N ALA A 330 8.88 3.07 1.75
CA ALA A 330 8.07 2.92 2.96
C ALA A 330 6.61 3.42 3.00
N PRO A 331 5.76 3.63 1.99
CA PRO A 331 6.00 3.71 0.55
C PRO A 331 5.83 5.13 -0.06
N LEU A 332 5.66 6.21 0.70
CA LEU A 332 5.29 7.53 0.18
C LEU A 332 6.48 8.33 -0.34
N ALA A 333 6.47 8.69 -1.62
CA ALA A 333 7.51 9.51 -2.25
C ALA A 333 7.01 10.89 -2.67
N THR A 334 5.88 10.98 -3.38
CA THR A 334 5.32 12.26 -3.83
C THR A 334 3.83 12.36 -3.52
N MET A 335 3.32 13.59 -3.49
CA MET A 335 1.92 13.87 -3.23
C MET A 335 1.42 15.07 -4.03
N LEU A 336 0.23 14.94 -4.62
CA LEU A 336 -0.53 16.04 -5.20
C LEU A 336 -1.59 16.49 -4.20
N GLY A 337 -1.51 17.74 -3.80
CA GLY A 337 -2.44 18.35 -2.85
C GLY A 337 -3.84 18.62 -3.42
N PRO A 338 -4.80 18.94 -2.57
CA PRO A 338 -6.20 19.16 -2.97
C PRO A 338 -6.40 20.32 -3.95
N GLU A 339 -5.61 21.37 -3.81
CA GLU A 339 -5.71 22.59 -4.62
C GLU A 339 -5.30 22.34 -6.08
N ASP A 340 -4.51 21.31 -6.32
CA ASP A 340 -3.89 21.02 -7.60
C ASP A 340 -4.56 19.85 -8.37
N GLN A 341 -5.53 19.17 -7.78
CA GLN A 341 -6.17 17.99 -8.39
C GLN A 341 -6.72 18.23 -9.79
N LEU A 342 -7.39 19.36 -10.00
CA LEU A 342 -7.95 19.73 -11.31
C LEU A 342 -7.03 20.65 -12.11
N ARG A 343 -6.06 21.31 -11.47
CA ARG A 343 -5.06 22.16 -12.14
C ARG A 343 -3.93 21.31 -12.77
N LYS A 344 -3.54 20.22 -12.10
CA LYS A 344 -2.47 19.30 -12.54
C LYS A 344 -3.00 17.85 -12.66
N PRO A 345 -4.05 17.66 -13.49
CA PRO A 345 -4.70 16.36 -13.60
C PRO A 345 -3.69 15.31 -14.09
N GLY A 346 -3.69 14.14 -13.45
CA GLY A 346 -2.78 13.04 -13.79
C GLY A 346 -1.38 13.15 -13.18
N SER A 347 -1.01 14.28 -12.55
CA SER A 347 0.24 14.38 -11.80
C SER A 347 0.17 13.57 -10.50
N CYS A 348 1.32 13.03 -10.10
CA CYS A 348 1.53 12.47 -8.77
C CYS A 348 2.09 13.51 -7.77
N GLY A 349 2.13 14.78 -8.16
CA GLY A 349 2.52 15.89 -7.29
C GLY A 349 4.02 16.12 -7.21
N LYS A 350 4.45 16.58 -6.06
CA LYS A 350 5.85 16.90 -5.74
C LYS A 350 6.35 15.98 -4.62
N ALA A 351 7.66 15.90 -4.45
CA ALA A 351 8.28 15.18 -3.34
C ALA A 351 7.68 15.62 -2.01
N VAL A 352 7.31 14.64 -1.16
CA VAL A 352 6.90 14.92 0.22
C VAL A 352 8.10 15.33 1.06
N ARG A 353 7.85 15.89 2.24
CA ARG A 353 8.92 16.23 3.18
C ARG A 353 9.78 14.98 3.48
N ASN A 354 11.06 15.20 3.66
CA ASN A 354 12.07 14.16 3.83
C ASN A 354 12.35 13.29 2.59
N VAL A 355 11.84 13.66 1.42
CA VAL A 355 12.14 12.98 0.14
C VAL A 355 12.70 13.98 -0.87
N GLU A 356 13.81 13.65 -1.47
CA GLU A 356 14.30 14.28 -2.69
C GLU A 356 13.89 13.40 -3.87
N THR A 357 13.34 14.01 -4.92
CA THR A 357 12.94 13.30 -6.13
C THR A 357 13.47 14.02 -7.35
N ARG A 358 14.05 13.27 -8.28
CA ARG A 358 14.52 13.77 -9.57
C ARG A 358 13.95 12.92 -10.70
N VAL A 359 13.91 13.51 -11.91
CA VAL A 359 13.66 12.77 -13.15
C VAL A 359 14.94 12.84 -13.98
N VAL A 360 15.56 11.69 -14.25
CA VAL A 360 16.92 11.62 -14.80
C VAL A 360 16.98 10.75 -16.06
N ASN A 361 17.97 11.04 -16.91
CA ASN A 361 18.35 10.18 -18.03
C ASN A 361 19.27 9.03 -17.57
N ASP A 362 19.66 8.14 -18.47
CA ASP A 362 20.53 6.99 -18.17
C ASP A 362 21.96 7.42 -17.71
N ALA A 363 22.35 8.69 -17.88
CA ALA A 363 23.59 9.25 -17.35
C ALA A 363 23.43 9.95 -16.00
N MET A 364 22.30 9.77 -15.30
CA MET A 364 21.94 10.40 -14.01
C MET A 364 21.92 11.94 -14.06
N GLN A 365 21.72 12.53 -15.24
CA GLN A 365 21.51 13.96 -15.41
C GLN A 365 20.01 14.27 -15.39
N ASP A 366 19.63 15.42 -14.80
CA ASP A 366 18.24 15.87 -14.84
C ASP A 366 17.80 16.07 -16.29
N VAL A 367 16.61 15.57 -16.63
CA VAL A 367 16.02 15.78 -17.94
C VAL A 367 15.46 17.20 -18.08
N ALA A 368 15.30 17.67 -19.31
CA ALA A 368 14.63 18.96 -19.55
C ALA A 368 13.14 18.87 -19.15
N VAL A 369 12.56 20.04 -18.87
CA VAL A 369 11.11 20.14 -18.58
C VAL A 369 10.28 19.51 -19.70
N GLY A 370 9.41 18.57 -19.33
CA GLY A 370 8.57 17.82 -20.28
C GLY A 370 9.25 16.63 -20.96
N GLU A 371 10.55 16.41 -20.74
CA GLU A 371 11.26 15.25 -21.24
C GLU A 371 11.04 14.04 -20.32
N VAL A 372 11.00 12.83 -20.89
CA VAL A 372 10.81 11.58 -20.16
C VAL A 372 12.16 11.10 -19.60
N GLY A 373 12.17 10.80 -18.30
CA GLY A 373 13.29 10.18 -17.61
C GLY A 373 12.84 9.22 -16.53
N GLU A 374 13.78 8.55 -15.88
CA GLU A 374 13.50 7.70 -14.73
C GLU A 374 13.31 8.54 -13.46
N ILE A 375 12.29 8.24 -12.69
CA ILE A 375 12.05 8.86 -11.38
C ILE A 375 12.98 8.19 -10.37
N VAL A 376 13.82 8.99 -9.70
CA VAL A 376 14.75 8.52 -8.67
C VAL A 376 14.54 9.26 -7.36
N HIS A 377 14.83 8.58 -6.25
CA HIS A 377 14.57 9.10 -4.90
C HIS A 377 15.78 9.02 -4.00
N ARG A 378 15.88 9.97 -3.06
CA ARG A 378 16.78 9.94 -1.91
C ARG A 378 15.99 10.33 -0.66
N SER A 379 16.03 9.51 0.39
CA SER A 379 15.20 9.72 1.58
C SER A 379 15.61 8.83 2.74
N PRO A 380 15.43 9.27 4.00
CA PRO A 380 15.47 8.38 5.16
C PRO A 380 14.33 7.35 5.19
N HIS A 381 13.30 7.48 4.33
CA HIS A 381 12.23 6.48 4.17
C HIS A 381 12.69 5.20 3.48
N LEU A 382 13.83 5.22 2.78
CA LEU A 382 14.27 4.12 1.92
C LEU A 382 14.60 2.86 2.73
N MET A 383 14.31 1.72 2.12
CA MET A 383 14.66 0.41 2.63
C MET A 383 16.18 0.27 2.83
N LEU A 384 16.58 -0.64 3.73
CA LEU A 384 17.99 -1.05 3.82
C LEU A 384 18.46 -1.81 2.58
N GLY A 385 17.55 -2.49 1.89
CA GLY A 385 17.80 -3.32 0.74
C GLY A 385 16.80 -4.46 0.67
N TYR A 386 16.93 -5.29 -0.35
CA TYR A 386 16.16 -6.52 -0.47
C TYR A 386 16.77 -7.62 0.40
N PHE A 387 15.93 -8.29 1.18
CA PHE A 387 16.33 -9.37 2.06
C PHE A 387 16.95 -10.53 1.25
N HIS A 388 18.17 -10.95 1.61
CA HIS A 388 18.95 -11.98 0.91
C HIS A 388 19.15 -11.75 -0.60
N ASP A 389 19.20 -10.48 -1.05
CA ASP A 389 19.38 -10.16 -2.46
C ASP A 389 20.23 -8.88 -2.65
N ASP A 390 21.52 -9.01 -2.38
CA ASP A 390 22.48 -7.92 -2.45
C ASP A 390 22.67 -7.41 -3.89
N GLU A 391 22.58 -8.30 -4.88
CA GLU A 391 22.72 -7.93 -6.29
C GLU A 391 21.61 -6.99 -6.74
N ARG A 392 20.34 -7.35 -6.44
CA ARG A 392 19.21 -6.47 -6.75
C ARG A 392 19.20 -5.22 -5.89
N THR A 393 19.64 -5.32 -4.64
CA THR A 393 19.81 -4.12 -3.80
C THR A 393 20.75 -3.15 -4.46
N LYS A 394 21.95 -3.61 -4.84
CA LYS A 394 22.96 -2.78 -5.51
C LYS A 394 22.45 -2.21 -6.84
N ALA A 395 21.76 -3.01 -7.64
CA ALA A 395 21.18 -2.56 -8.90
C ALA A 395 20.04 -1.54 -8.74
N SER A 396 19.43 -1.47 -7.57
CA SER A 396 18.37 -0.50 -7.27
C SER A 396 18.88 0.83 -6.71
N PHE A 397 20.20 0.91 -6.41
CA PHE A 397 20.84 2.12 -5.91
C PHE A 397 22.05 2.46 -6.77
N GLU A 398 21.92 3.43 -7.64
CA GLU A 398 23.00 3.93 -8.49
C GLU A 398 23.22 5.42 -8.22
N GLY A 399 24.48 5.87 -8.18
CA GLY A 399 24.83 7.27 -7.96
C GLY A 399 24.24 7.86 -6.67
N ASP A 400 24.12 7.06 -5.59
CA ASP A 400 23.49 7.41 -4.31
C ASP A 400 21.99 7.75 -4.41
N TRP A 401 21.29 7.24 -5.43
CA TRP A 401 19.86 7.39 -5.64
C TRP A 401 19.19 6.03 -5.76
N PHE A 402 18.00 5.93 -5.21
CA PHE A 402 17.13 4.78 -5.41
C PHE A 402 16.38 4.92 -6.74
N HIS A 403 16.50 3.93 -7.61
CA HIS A 403 15.86 3.84 -8.92
C HIS A 403 14.46 3.22 -8.78
N SER A 404 13.44 4.01 -9.06
CA SER A 404 12.04 3.55 -8.93
C SER A 404 11.62 2.54 -9.99
N GLY A 405 12.28 2.55 -11.15
CA GLY A 405 11.85 1.82 -12.35
C GLY A 405 10.59 2.41 -12.99
N ASP A 406 10.11 3.56 -12.52
CA ASP A 406 9.01 4.30 -13.10
C ASP A 406 9.55 5.46 -13.95
N LEU A 407 8.99 5.65 -15.14
CA LEU A 407 9.29 6.77 -16.02
C LEU A 407 8.32 7.92 -15.76
N GLY A 408 8.83 9.13 -15.77
CA GLY A 408 8.04 10.32 -15.53
C GLY A 408 8.54 11.52 -16.31
N ILE A 409 7.74 12.57 -16.28
CA ILE A 409 8.09 13.92 -16.72
C ILE A 409 7.97 14.87 -15.54
N ILE A 410 8.75 15.93 -15.55
CA ILE A 410 8.63 17.03 -14.59
C ILE A 410 8.23 18.29 -15.34
N ASP A 411 7.29 19.08 -14.81
CA ASP A 411 6.91 20.35 -15.40
C ASP A 411 7.74 21.51 -14.81
N ASP A 412 7.52 22.72 -15.36
CA ASP A 412 8.22 23.96 -14.95
C ASP A 412 7.91 24.40 -13.52
N GLU A 413 6.82 23.91 -12.92
CA GLU A 413 6.47 24.11 -11.53
C GLU A 413 7.00 22.99 -10.59
N GLY A 414 7.66 21.96 -11.13
CA GLY A 414 8.20 20.81 -10.39
C GLY A 414 7.20 19.71 -10.07
N TYR A 415 6.03 19.68 -10.74
CA TYR A 415 5.09 18.57 -10.62
C TYR A 415 5.52 17.40 -11.50
N ILE A 416 5.49 16.21 -10.90
CA ILE A 416 5.87 14.97 -11.57
C ILE A 416 4.61 14.28 -12.07
N THR A 417 4.65 13.80 -13.32
CA THR A 417 3.63 12.93 -13.88
C THR A 417 4.29 11.61 -14.26
N VAL A 418 3.82 10.51 -13.67
CA VAL A 418 4.26 9.16 -14.03
C VAL A 418 3.74 8.84 -15.41
N VAL A 419 4.63 8.55 -16.35
CA VAL A 419 4.30 8.22 -17.74
C VAL A 419 3.98 6.74 -17.88
N ASP A 420 4.87 5.87 -17.41
CA ASP A 420 4.68 4.42 -17.36
C ASP A 420 5.78 3.78 -16.51
N ARG A 421 5.74 2.46 -16.36
CA ARG A 421 6.88 1.71 -15.88
C ARG A 421 7.89 1.50 -17.00
N LYS A 422 9.19 1.59 -16.70
CA LYS A 422 10.28 1.36 -17.67
C LYS A 422 10.10 0.04 -18.44
N LYS A 423 9.58 -1.00 -17.78
CA LYS A 423 9.29 -2.33 -18.32
C LYS A 423 7.90 -2.52 -18.95
N ASP A 424 6.95 -1.62 -18.69
CA ASP A 424 5.58 -1.67 -19.25
C ASP A 424 5.44 -0.80 -20.50
N MET A 425 6.46 0.01 -20.80
CA MET A 425 6.56 0.78 -22.04
C MET A 425 6.46 -0.15 -23.25
N ILE A 426 5.48 0.08 -24.10
CA ILE A 426 5.22 -0.74 -25.29
C ILE A 426 6.15 -0.30 -26.43
N LYS A 427 6.89 -1.22 -26.98
CA LYS A 427 7.79 -0.96 -28.13
C LYS A 427 7.08 -1.27 -29.44
N SER A 428 6.34 -0.30 -29.95
CA SER A 428 5.49 -0.49 -31.14
C SER A 428 6.07 0.18 -32.38
N GLY A 429 6.50 -0.59 -33.35
CA GLY A 429 7.02 -0.07 -34.63
C GLY A 429 8.30 0.76 -34.50
N GLY A 430 9.12 0.52 -33.49
CA GLY A 430 10.33 1.27 -33.20
C GLY A 430 10.13 2.49 -32.30
N GLU A 431 8.90 2.80 -31.94
CA GLU A 431 8.53 3.91 -31.05
C GLU A 431 8.10 3.40 -29.68
N ASN A 432 8.37 4.20 -28.64
CA ASN A 432 7.89 3.92 -27.28
C ASN A 432 6.48 4.46 -27.09
N VAL A 433 5.55 3.60 -26.70
CA VAL A 433 4.18 3.97 -26.42
C VAL A 433 3.89 3.76 -24.94
N ALA A 434 3.58 4.84 -24.24
CA ALA A 434 3.13 4.77 -22.86
C ALA A 434 1.71 4.18 -22.83
N SER A 435 1.57 3.02 -22.21
CA SER A 435 0.28 2.33 -22.09
C SER A 435 -0.79 3.22 -21.45
N ARG A 436 -0.38 4.02 -20.47
CA ARG A 436 -1.23 4.95 -19.74
C ARG A 436 -1.83 6.05 -20.62
N GLU A 437 -1.05 6.63 -21.54
CA GLU A 437 -1.55 7.67 -22.45
C GLU A 437 -2.72 7.15 -23.30
N VAL A 438 -2.62 5.90 -23.72
CA VAL A 438 -3.67 5.23 -24.49
C VAL A 438 -4.88 4.90 -23.60
N GLU A 439 -4.65 4.44 -22.36
CA GLU A 439 -5.71 4.20 -21.37
C GLU A 439 -6.52 5.46 -21.09
N GLU A 440 -5.87 6.60 -20.85
CA GLU A 440 -6.55 7.88 -20.59
C GLU A 440 -7.38 8.34 -21.80
N MET A 441 -6.89 8.11 -23.02
CA MET A 441 -7.66 8.44 -24.22
C MET A 441 -8.93 7.59 -24.33
N ILE A 442 -8.82 6.29 -24.09
CA ILE A 442 -9.96 5.37 -24.15
C ILE A 442 -10.97 5.65 -23.02
N TYR A 443 -10.51 6.08 -21.84
CA TYR A 443 -11.39 6.48 -20.73
C TYR A 443 -12.31 7.66 -21.05
N ARG A 444 -11.97 8.50 -22.04
CA ARG A 444 -12.85 9.61 -22.49
C ARG A 444 -14.12 9.13 -23.19
N LEU A 445 -14.16 7.86 -23.61
CA LEU A 445 -15.39 7.25 -24.14
C LEU A 445 -16.38 7.02 -22.99
N PRO A 446 -17.60 7.61 -23.04
CA PRO A 446 -18.54 7.55 -21.92
C PRO A 446 -19.03 6.13 -21.60
N GLN A 447 -18.91 5.19 -22.54
CA GLN A 447 -19.27 3.79 -22.40
C GLN A 447 -18.23 2.99 -21.60
N VAL A 448 -16.99 3.47 -21.47
CA VAL A 448 -15.90 2.73 -20.82
C VAL A 448 -16.04 2.81 -19.30
N SER A 449 -16.01 1.64 -18.65
CA SER A 449 -15.95 1.50 -17.20
C SER A 449 -14.51 1.42 -16.72
N GLU A 450 -13.73 0.54 -17.36
CA GLU A 450 -12.32 0.32 -17.06
C GLU A 450 -11.56 -0.02 -18.34
N VAL A 451 -10.26 0.28 -18.34
CA VAL A 451 -9.36 -0.09 -19.45
C VAL A 451 -7.96 -0.38 -18.93
N ALA A 452 -7.33 -1.34 -19.56
CA ALA A 452 -5.89 -1.61 -19.43
C ALA A 452 -5.29 -1.72 -20.84
N VAL A 453 -4.12 -1.12 -21.05
CA VAL A 453 -3.37 -1.22 -22.30
C VAL A 453 -2.08 -1.97 -22.06
N ILE A 454 -1.79 -2.93 -22.93
CA ILE A 454 -0.61 -3.82 -22.86
C ILE A 454 0.03 -3.94 -24.24
N GLY A 455 1.34 -4.20 -24.27
CA GLY A 455 2.03 -4.66 -25.46
C GLY A 455 1.90 -6.17 -25.56
N LEU A 456 1.49 -6.66 -26.72
CA LEU A 456 1.52 -8.09 -27.06
C LEU A 456 2.48 -8.32 -28.21
N PRO A 457 3.27 -9.42 -28.21
CA PRO A 457 4.18 -9.74 -29.31
C PRO A 457 3.48 -9.71 -30.67
N ASP A 458 4.06 -9.01 -31.64
CA ASP A 458 3.49 -8.86 -32.98
C ASP A 458 4.60 -8.88 -34.04
N PRO A 459 4.47 -9.68 -35.12
CA PRO A 459 5.49 -9.81 -36.16
C PRO A 459 5.77 -8.50 -36.92
N LYS A 460 4.79 -7.58 -37.01
CA LYS A 460 4.91 -6.31 -37.74
C LYS A 460 5.37 -5.18 -36.85
N TRP A 461 4.84 -5.13 -35.63
CA TRP A 461 5.01 -4.00 -34.72
C TRP A 461 6.06 -4.24 -33.63
N VAL A 462 6.64 -5.43 -33.51
CA VAL A 462 7.39 -5.96 -32.36
C VAL A 462 6.43 -6.18 -31.19
N GLU A 463 5.71 -5.13 -30.78
CA GLU A 463 4.57 -5.22 -29.84
C GLU A 463 3.37 -4.47 -30.40
N ALA A 464 2.24 -5.13 -30.48
CA ALA A 464 0.96 -4.50 -30.80
C ALA A 464 0.36 -3.85 -29.57
N VAL A 465 0.08 -2.57 -29.64
CA VAL A 465 -0.68 -1.86 -28.61
C VAL A 465 -2.07 -2.50 -28.53
N THR A 466 -2.38 -3.15 -27.42
CA THR A 466 -3.64 -3.87 -27.21
C THR A 466 -4.41 -3.30 -26.04
N ALA A 467 -5.64 -2.84 -26.28
CA ALA A 467 -6.53 -2.35 -25.26
C ALA A 467 -7.45 -3.47 -24.75
N VAL A 468 -7.54 -3.65 -23.42
CA VAL A 468 -8.50 -4.54 -22.77
C VAL A 468 -9.52 -3.67 -22.05
N VAL A 469 -10.77 -3.72 -22.48
CA VAL A 469 -11.81 -2.75 -22.11
C VAL A 469 -12.96 -3.44 -21.39
N VAL A 470 -13.42 -2.82 -20.29
CA VAL A 470 -14.67 -3.15 -19.60
C VAL A 470 -15.69 -2.07 -19.92
N VAL A 471 -16.81 -2.46 -20.47
CA VAL A 471 -17.92 -1.55 -20.84
C VAL A 471 -18.87 -1.38 -19.66
N LYS A 472 -19.41 -0.18 -19.46
CA LYS A 472 -20.43 0.09 -18.44
C LYS A 472 -21.68 -0.76 -18.67
N ALA A 473 -22.33 -1.19 -17.59
CA ALA A 473 -23.57 -1.96 -17.68
C ALA A 473 -24.63 -1.26 -18.53
N GLY A 474 -25.24 -1.98 -19.47
CA GLY A 474 -26.26 -1.48 -20.37
C GLY A 474 -25.74 -0.60 -21.52
N GLN A 475 -24.44 -0.44 -21.67
CA GLN A 475 -23.82 0.25 -22.79
C GLN A 475 -23.24 -0.74 -23.82
N THR A 476 -23.05 -0.29 -25.04
CA THR A 476 -22.39 -1.04 -26.12
C THR A 476 -21.22 -0.25 -26.68
N LEU A 477 -20.14 -0.92 -26.96
CA LEU A 477 -18.95 -0.34 -27.58
C LEU A 477 -18.29 -1.44 -28.42
N ASP A 478 -17.79 -1.10 -29.61
CA ASP A 478 -17.07 -2.03 -30.47
C ASP A 478 -15.61 -1.59 -30.67
N GLU A 479 -14.79 -2.51 -31.20
CA GLU A 479 -13.36 -2.28 -31.43
C GLU A 479 -13.12 -1.10 -32.39
N ALA A 480 -13.91 -1.01 -33.46
CA ALA A 480 -13.76 0.04 -34.48
C ALA A 480 -13.96 1.43 -33.86
N ALA A 481 -14.96 1.58 -32.99
CA ALA A 481 -15.24 2.85 -32.31
C ALA A 481 -14.09 3.26 -31.37
N VAL A 482 -13.50 2.32 -30.62
CA VAL A 482 -12.34 2.60 -29.76
C VAL A 482 -11.14 3.04 -30.59
N ILE A 483 -10.81 2.29 -31.64
CA ILE A 483 -9.68 2.61 -32.52
C ILE A 483 -9.90 3.96 -33.22
N ALA A 484 -11.10 4.22 -33.76
CA ALA A 484 -11.43 5.47 -34.40
C ALA A 484 -11.31 6.67 -33.45
N HIS A 485 -11.79 6.52 -32.20
CA HIS A 485 -11.65 7.56 -31.20
C HIS A 485 -10.16 7.87 -30.91
N CYS A 486 -9.33 6.84 -30.73
CA CYS A 486 -7.89 7.03 -30.52
C CYS A 486 -7.24 7.69 -31.74
N ALA A 487 -7.58 7.27 -32.96
CA ALA A 487 -7.01 7.81 -34.19
C ALA A 487 -7.33 9.29 -34.46
N GLN A 488 -8.43 9.79 -33.90
CA GLN A 488 -8.80 11.22 -33.99
C GLN A 488 -7.95 12.09 -33.05
N HIS A 489 -7.38 11.54 -31.98
CA HIS A 489 -6.78 12.31 -30.89
C HIS A 489 -5.31 11.95 -30.61
N MET A 490 -4.78 10.89 -31.25
CA MET A 490 -3.43 10.38 -30.99
C MET A 490 -2.69 10.08 -32.29
N ALA A 491 -1.36 10.10 -32.21
CA ALA A 491 -0.52 9.63 -33.31
C ALA A 491 -0.80 8.15 -33.63
N GLY A 492 -0.80 7.79 -34.91
CA GLY A 492 -1.23 6.47 -35.38
C GLY A 492 -0.44 5.28 -34.80
N PHE A 493 0.86 5.48 -34.43
CA PHE A 493 1.65 4.44 -33.80
C PHE A 493 1.19 4.14 -32.35
N LYS A 494 0.61 5.11 -31.66
CA LYS A 494 0.04 4.98 -30.31
C LYS A 494 -1.34 4.31 -30.29
N CYS A 495 -2.07 4.35 -31.39
CA CYS A 495 -3.43 3.80 -31.44
C CYS A 495 -3.42 2.29 -31.23
N PRO A 496 -4.40 1.73 -30.49
CA PRO A 496 -4.57 0.30 -30.35
C PRO A 496 -4.63 -0.39 -31.72
N LYS A 497 -3.94 -1.52 -31.84
CA LYS A 497 -3.98 -2.41 -33.00
C LYS A 497 -4.99 -3.54 -32.78
N ARG A 498 -5.38 -3.75 -31.54
CA ARG A 498 -6.36 -4.75 -31.10
C ARG A 498 -7.11 -4.23 -29.89
N VAL A 499 -8.42 -4.47 -29.83
CA VAL A 499 -9.25 -4.20 -28.65
C VAL A 499 -9.94 -5.48 -28.23
N VAL A 500 -9.84 -5.81 -26.95
CA VAL A 500 -10.47 -6.97 -26.34
C VAL A 500 -11.47 -6.50 -25.30
N PHE A 501 -12.69 -7.00 -25.33
CA PHE A 501 -13.69 -6.71 -24.32
C PHE A 501 -13.73 -7.82 -23.27
N THR A 502 -13.90 -7.44 -22.01
CA THR A 502 -13.98 -8.35 -20.86
C THR A 502 -14.92 -7.80 -19.80
N ASP A 503 -15.47 -8.67 -18.96
CA ASP A 503 -16.35 -8.26 -17.86
C ASP A 503 -15.57 -7.63 -16.70
N THR A 504 -14.31 -8.06 -16.49
CA THR A 504 -13.46 -7.59 -15.37
C THR A 504 -12.00 -7.57 -15.76
N LEU A 505 -11.24 -6.65 -15.16
CA LEU A 505 -9.78 -6.62 -15.25
C LEU A 505 -9.17 -7.27 -14.00
N PRO A 506 -8.08 -8.05 -14.15
CA PRO A 506 -7.37 -8.64 -13.02
C PRO A 506 -6.71 -7.55 -12.17
N LYS A 507 -6.95 -7.60 -10.86
CA LYS A 507 -6.42 -6.63 -9.89
C LYS A 507 -5.90 -7.37 -8.67
N ASN A 508 -4.89 -6.79 -8.03
CA ASN A 508 -4.50 -7.21 -6.70
C ASN A 508 -5.47 -6.62 -5.63
N PRO A 509 -5.40 -7.06 -4.36
CA PRO A 509 -6.29 -6.55 -3.30
C PRO A 509 -6.15 -5.06 -3.00
N SER A 510 -5.03 -4.44 -3.35
CA SER A 510 -4.86 -2.99 -3.26
C SER A 510 -5.49 -2.24 -4.45
N GLY A 511 -6.18 -2.95 -5.34
CA GLY A 511 -6.86 -2.38 -6.51
C GLY A 511 -5.95 -2.12 -7.71
N LYS A 512 -4.68 -2.52 -7.66
CA LYS A 512 -3.72 -2.33 -8.76
C LYS A 512 -3.96 -3.35 -9.86
N LEU A 513 -4.03 -2.87 -11.10
CA LEU A 513 -4.12 -3.69 -12.31
C LEU A 513 -2.90 -4.62 -12.46
N LEU A 514 -3.17 -5.88 -12.81
CA LEU A 514 -2.16 -6.90 -13.06
C LEU A 514 -1.95 -7.08 -14.58
N LYS A 515 -1.22 -6.15 -15.21
CA LYS A 515 -0.95 -6.17 -16.67
C LYS A 515 -0.22 -7.45 -17.10
N ARG A 516 0.59 -8.05 -16.23
CA ARG A 516 1.24 -9.35 -16.48
C ARG A 516 0.21 -10.44 -16.77
N ASP A 517 -0.85 -10.53 -15.98
CA ASP A 517 -1.87 -11.56 -16.14
C ASP A 517 -2.67 -11.35 -17.44
N LEU A 518 -2.87 -10.08 -17.82
CA LEU A 518 -3.47 -9.76 -19.12
C LEU A 518 -2.56 -10.19 -20.28
N ARG A 519 -1.25 -9.93 -20.19
CA ARG A 519 -0.29 -10.39 -21.21
C ARG A 519 -0.32 -11.91 -21.34
N LEU A 520 -0.29 -12.66 -20.24
CA LEU A 520 -0.36 -14.13 -20.27
C LEU A 520 -1.68 -14.65 -20.82
N ARG A 521 -2.78 -13.94 -20.62
CA ARG A 521 -4.11 -14.34 -21.06
C ARG A 521 -4.36 -14.11 -22.55
N TYR A 522 -3.76 -13.07 -23.13
CA TYR A 522 -4.09 -12.60 -24.49
C TYR A 522 -2.92 -12.70 -25.47
N ALA A 523 -1.71 -13.13 -25.02
CA ALA A 523 -0.53 -13.41 -25.85
C ALA A 523 -0.75 -14.55 -26.86
#